data_defd7fd4d68719c124b9539345b2f6f4
#
_entry.id   defd7fd4d68719c124b9539345b2f6f4
#
_cell.length_a   1.000
_cell.length_b   1.000
_cell.length_c   1.000
_cell.angle_alpha   90.00
_cell.angle_beta   90.00
_cell.angle_gamma   90.00
#
_symmetry.space_group_name_H-M   'P 1'
#
loop_
_entity.id
_entity.type
_entity.pdbx_description
1 polymer ?
#
loop_
_entity_poly.entity_id
_entity_poly.type
_entity_poly.pdbx_seq_one_letter_code
_entity_poly.pdbx_strand_id
1 'polypeptide(L)'
;MPESRIVADRDLWTVAIEGAGEQADHTSSLSLAELKALPTTTIASVLQCSGNGRAFFDHSPSGSPWGVGAAGCALWTGVKLSTVFEHIGGAHTEARFITATGGELLPDGIEPSSVAVERSVPIDKGLDDCLLVWAMNGEPLPLVHGGPLRLLVPGYFG
;
A
#
# COMPACT_ATOMS: atom_id res chain seq x y z
N MET A 1 18.91 -8.08 0.77
CA MET A 1 17.93 -7.98 -0.32
C MET A 1 18.70 -7.98 -1.62
N PRO A 2 18.41 -8.81 -2.61
CA PRO A 2 19.15 -8.82 -3.86
C PRO A 2 18.97 -7.49 -4.58
N GLU A 3 20.08 -6.94 -5.09
CA GLU A 3 20.14 -5.66 -5.82
C GLU A 3 19.33 -5.65 -7.13
N SER A 4 18.82 -6.79 -7.57
CA SER A 4 18.06 -6.98 -8.82
C SER A 4 16.65 -6.37 -8.82
N ARG A 5 16.26 -5.64 -7.78
CA ARG A 5 14.93 -5.03 -7.62
C ARG A 5 14.94 -3.49 -7.60
N ILE A 6 15.98 -2.86 -8.06
CA ILE A 6 15.96 -1.41 -8.27
C ILE A 6 15.09 -1.16 -9.50
N VAL A 7 13.92 -0.58 -9.29
CA VAL A 7 13.13 -0.03 -10.39
C VAL A 7 13.97 1.08 -11.01
N ALA A 8 14.53 0.81 -12.19
CA ALA A 8 15.49 1.71 -12.85
C ALA A 8 14.86 3.06 -13.20
N ASP A 9 13.56 3.07 -13.49
CA ASP A 9 12.76 4.27 -13.66
C ASP A 9 11.47 4.14 -12.85
N ARG A 10 11.40 4.85 -11.73
CA ARG A 10 10.24 4.82 -10.84
C ARG A 10 8.97 5.35 -11.49
N ASP A 11 9.08 6.33 -12.37
CA ASP A 11 7.93 6.97 -12.99
C ASP A 11 7.24 6.07 -14.01
N LEU A 12 7.95 5.08 -14.55
CA LEU A 12 7.41 4.03 -15.42
C LEU A 12 6.75 2.88 -14.64
N TRP A 13 6.92 2.82 -13.32
CA TRP A 13 6.26 1.79 -12.51
C TRP A 13 4.74 1.97 -12.55
N THR A 14 3.98 0.88 -12.70
CA THR A 14 2.53 0.92 -12.85
C THR A 14 1.82 0.17 -11.73
N VAL A 15 0.63 0.64 -11.38
CA VAL A 15 -0.35 -0.08 -10.58
C VAL A 15 -1.54 -0.47 -11.44
N ALA A 16 -1.97 -1.73 -11.35
CA ALA A 16 -3.22 -2.20 -11.92
C ALA A 16 -4.33 -2.04 -10.89
N ILE A 17 -5.48 -1.53 -11.30
CA ILE A 17 -6.69 -1.37 -10.50
C ILE A 17 -7.82 -2.07 -11.22
N GLU A 18 -8.33 -3.13 -10.61
CA GLU A 18 -9.42 -3.94 -11.13
C GLU A 18 -10.75 -3.55 -10.49
N GLY A 19 -11.85 -3.74 -11.19
CA GLY A 19 -13.19 -3.46 -10.66
C GLY A 19 -13.50 -1.99 -10.48
N ALA A 20 -12.93 -1.11 -11.33
CA ALA A 20 -13.27 0.31 -11.39
C ALA A 20 -14.32 0.57 -12.48
N GLY A 21 -15.18 1.57 -12.26
CA GLY A 21 -16.24 1.94 -13.19
C GLY A 21 -17.45 0.99 -13.18
N GLU A 22 -18.21 1.00 -14.25
CA GLU A 22 -19.45 0.21 -14.36
C GLU A 22 -19.21 -1.28 -14.65
N GLN A 23 -18.00 -1.64 -15.10
CA GLN A 23 -17.67 -3.01 -15.49
C GLN A 23 -16.70 -3.62 -14.47
N ALA A 24 -17.17 -4.60 -13.71
CA ALA A 24 -16.38 -5.27 -12.67
C ALA A 24 -15.07 -5.92 -13.21
N ASP A 25 -15.03 -6.31 -14.47
CA ASP A 25 -13.87 -6.94 -15.13
C ASP A 25 -12.92 -5.91 -15.78
N HIS A 26 -13.19 -4.61 -15.63
CA HIS A 26 -12.32 -3.58 -16.19
C HIS A 26 -11.07 -3.40 -15.33
N THR A 27 -9.92 -3.44 -15.99
CA THR A 27 -8.61 -3.14 -15.38
C THR A 27 -8.08 -1.83 -15.92
N SER A 28 -7.85 -0.88 -15.02
CA SER A 28 -7.12 0.36 -15.31
C SER A 28 -5.67 0.21 -14.85
N SER A 29 -4.72 0.68 -15.66
CA SER A 29 -3.31 0.72 -15.30
C SER A 29 -2.83 2.16 -15.27
N LEU A 30 -2.27 2.59 -14.15
CA LEU A 30 -1.72 3.94 -13.98
C LEU A 30 -0.24 3.86 -13.64
N SER A 31 0.56 4.63 -14.36
CA SER A 31 1.98 4.84 -14.02
C SER A 31 2.13 5.75 -12.79
N LEU A 32 3.27 5.68 -12.13
CA LEU A 32 3.57 6.59 -11.04
C LEU A 32 3.60 8.04 -11.49
N ALA A 33 4.00 8.30 -12.73
CA ALA A 33 3.95 9.65 -13.33
C ALA A 33 2.51 10.17 -13.45
N GLU A 34 1.57 9.33 -13.91
CA GLU A 34 0.14 9.69 -13.99
C GLU A 34 -0.46 9.91 -12.61
N LEU A 35 -0.14 9.07 -11.62
CA LEU A 35 -0.58 9.28 -10.24
C LEU A 35 -0.06 10.61 -9.67
N LYS A 36 1.20 10.97 -9.93
CA LYS A 36 1.80 12.25 -9.50
C LYS A 36 1.18 13.48 -10.18
N ALA A 37 0.52 13.32 -11.32
CA ALA A 37 -0.20 14.39 -12.00
C ALA A 37 -1.57 14.70 -11.37
N LEU A 38 -2.08 13.81 -10.52
CA LEU A 38 -3.32 14.01 -9.77
C LEU A 38 -3.10 14.90 -8.54
N PRO A 39 -4.19 15.46 -7.94
CA PRO A 39 -4.09 16.25 -6.72
C PRO A 39 -3.34 15.53 -5.60
N THR A 40 -2.20 16.09 -5.20
CA THR A 40 -1.30 15.51 -4.19
C THR A 40 -1.72 15.90 -2.78
N THR A 41 -1.59 14.97 -1.84
CA THR A 41 -1.86 15.17 -0.41
C THR A 41 -0.66 14.70 0.41
N THR A 42 -0.34 15.46 1.47
CA THR A 42 0.66 15.06 2.47
C THR A 42 -0.01 14.97 3.84
N ILE A 43 0.14 13.85 4.51
CA ILE A 43 -0.39 13.63 5.87
C ILE A 43 0.68 13.09 6.81
N ALA A 44 0.57 13.41 8.10
CA ALA A 44 1.31 12.71 9.14
C ALA A 44 0.53 11.48 9.57
N SER A 45 1.15 10.32 9.51
CA SER A 45 0.51 9.07 9.96
C SER A 45 1.51 8.15 10.63
N VAL A 46 1.04 7.48 11.69
CA VAL A 46 1.79 6.42 12.35
C VAL A 46 1.63 5.13 11.57
N LEU A 47 2.76 4.51 11.26
CA LEU A 47 2.84 3.14 10.78
C LEU A 47 3.25 2.26 11.96
N GLN A 48 2.40 1.30 12.31
CA GLN A 48 2.64 0.43 13.44
C GLN A 48 2.40 -1.03 13.07
N CYS A 49 3.37 -1.88 13.38
CA CYS A 49 3.19 -3.33 13.27
C CYS A 49 2.18 -3.82 14.31
N SER A 50 1.27 -4.71 13.92
CA SER A 50 0.33 -5.37 14.85
C SER A 50 1.02 -6.18 15.95
N GLY A 51 2.30 -6.54 15.75
CA GLY A 51 3.14 -7.22 16.74
C GLY A 51 3.85 -6.27 17.72
N ASN A 52 3.64 -4.97 17.65
CA ASN A 52 4.26 -4.03 18.61
C ASN A 52 3.82 -4.37 20.03
N GLY A 53 4.78 -4.56 20.95
CA GLY A 53 4.52 -5.02 22.32
C GLY A 53 4.46 -6.54 22.50
N ARG A 54 4.68 -7.34 21.45
CA ARG A 54 4.61 -8.83 21.52
C ARG A 54 5.56 -9.42 22.55
N ALA A 55 6.73 -8.80 22.78
CA ALA A 55 7.70 -9.27 23.76
C ALA A 55 7.22 -9.19 25.22
N PHE A 56 6.10 -8.51 25.49
CA PHE A 56 5.57 -8.36 26.85
C PHE A 56 4.56 -9.44 27.22
N PHE A 57 4.22 -10.35 26.32
CA PHE A 57 3.38 -11.51 26.65
C PHE A 57 4.19 -12.58 27.38
N ASP A 58 3.60 -13.18 28.43
CA ASP A 58 4.22 -14.22 29.25
C ASP A 58 4.41 -15.56 28.53
N HIS A 59 3.68 -15.79 27.42
CA HIS A 59 3.87 -16.94 26.54
C HIS A 59 4.72 -16.55 25.32
N SER A 60 5.29 -17.52 24.64
CA SER A 60 6.11 -17.31 23.44
C SER A 60 5.24 -17.21 22.19
N PRO A 61 4.71 -16.04 21.83
CA PRO A 61 3.92 -15.87 20.62
C PRO A 61 4.83 -15.99 19.37
N SER A 62 4.27 -16.46 18.26
CA SER A 62 4.98 -16.53 17.00
C SER A 62 5.30 -15.13 16.45
N GLY A 63 6.35 -15.02 15.64
CA GLY A 63 6.81 -13.78 15.01
C GLY A 63 7.87 -13.03 15.81
N SER A 64 8.30 -11.87 15.30
CA SER A 64 9.35 -11.07 15.91
C SER A 64 8.94 -10.57 17.30
N PRO A 65 9.80 -10.71 18.31
CA PRO A 65 9.50 -10.28 19.69
C PRO A 65 9.71 -8.78 19.85
N TRP A 66 8.88 -7.98 19.19
CA TRP A 66 8.92 -6.52 19.29
C TRP A 66 8.63 -6.02 20.71
N GLY A 67 9.46 -5.11 21.20
CA GLY A 67 9.12 -4.24 22.32
C GLY A 67 8.16 -3.13 21.86
N VAL A 68 8.43 -1.89 22.24
CA VAL A 68 7.60 -0.72 21.87
C VAL A 68 8.06 -0.01 20.58
N GLY A 69 9.11 -0.49 19.94
CA GLY A 69 9.78 0.19 18.83
C GLY A 69 9.24 -0.14 17.43
N ALA A 70 8.23 -1.01 17.32
CA ALA A 70 7.66 -1.38 16.00
C ALA A 70 6.57 -0.37 15.57
N ALA A 71 6.80 0.91 15.78
CA ALA A 71 5.94 2.00 15.37
C ALA A 71 6.80 3.22 15.00
N GLY A 72 6.36 3.97 14.01
CA GLY A 72 7.01 5.21 13.57
C GLY A 72 6.02 6.18 12.96
N CYS A 73 6.18 7.47 13.21
CA CYS A 73 5.40 8.51 12.57
C CYS A 73 6.21 9.16 11.46
N ALA A 74 5.61 9.32 10.29
CA ALA A 74 6.23 9.98 9.16
C ALA A 74 5.23 10.87 8.42
N LEU A 75 5.75 11.78 7.61
CA LEU A 75 4.99 12.51 6.61
C LEU A 75 4.91 11.65 5.34
N TRP A 76 3.71 11.37 4.89
CA TRP A 76 3.45 10.55 3.71
C TRP A 76 2.85 11.41 2.63
N THR A 77 3.43 11.39 1.45
CA THR A 77 2.97 12.15 0.29
C THR A 77 2.50 11.21 -0.81
N GLY A 78 1.31 11.49 -1.33
CA GLY A 78 0.68 10.68 -2.35
C GLY A 78 -0.64 11.26 -2.84
N VAL A 79 -1.49 10.43 -3.40
CA VAL A 79 -2.83 10.76 -3.89
C VAL A 79 -3.87 9.97 -3.08
N LYS A 80 -5.01 10.58 -2.77
CA LYS A 80 -6.12 9.87 -2.14
C LYS A 80 -6.69 8.80 -3.07
N LEU A 81 -7.08 7.65 -2.52
CA LEU A 81 -7.75 6.62 -3.32
C LEU A 81 -9.03 7.11 -3.95
N SER A 82 -9.83 7.93 -3.25
CA SER A 82 -11.04 8.55 -3.83
C SER A 82 -10.72 9.31 -5.13
N THR A 83 -9.65 10.12 -5.14
CA THR A 83 -9.22 10.87 -6.32
C THR A 83 -8.79 9.93 -7.46
N VAL A 84 -8.09 8.83 -7.13
CA VAL A 84 -7.71 7.83 -8.14
C VAL A 84 -8.95 7.16 -8.73
N PHE A 85 -9.87 6.71 -7.88
CA PHE A 85 -11.11 6.08 -8.35
C PHE A 85 -11.97 7.05 -9.17
N GLU A 86 -12.10 8.31 -8.75
CA GLU A 86 -12.79 9.35 -9.55
C GLU A 86 -12.16 9.50 -10.94
N HIS A 87 -10.84 9.49 -11.03
CA HIS A 87 -10.11 9.60 -12.28
C HIS A 87 -10.35 8.44 -13.26
N ILE A 88 -10.54 7.22 -12.73
CA ILE A 88 -10.74 6.00 -13.56
C ILE A 88 -12.22 5.59 -13.69
N GLY A 89 -13.16 6.46 -13.34
CA GLY A 89 -14.60 6.21 -13.55
C GLY A 89 -15.37 5.75 -12.32
N GLY A 90 -14.76 5.84 -11.13
CA GLY A 90 -15.39 5.48 -9.85
C GLY A 90 -15.10 4.03 -9.42
N ALA A 91 -15.44 3.71 -8.18
CA ALA A 91 -15.46 2.33 -7.71
C ALA A 91 -16.74 1.64 -8.20
N HIS A 92 -16.68 0.33 -8.44
CA HIS A 92 -17.88 -0.43 -8.79
C HIS A 92 -18.92 -0.34 -7.67
N THR A 93 -20.20 -0.18 -8.03
CA THR A 93 -21.29 0.09 -7.08
C THR A 93 -21.53 -1.03 -6.07
N GLU A 94 -21.16 -2.26 -6.40
CA GLU A 94 -21.25 -3.42 -5.52
C GLU A 94 -19.96 -3.72 -4.75
N ALA A 95 -18.90 -2.93 -4.98
CA ALA A 95 -17.64 -3.10 -4.26
C ALA A 95 -17.83 -2.83 -2.77
N ARG A 96 -17.41 -3.78 -1.94
CA ARG A 96 -17.48 -3.67 -0.48
C ARG A 96 -16.12 -3.50 0.16
N PHE A 97 -15.08 -3.89 -0.54
CA PHE A 97 -13.69 -3.84 -0.08
C PHE A 97 -12.78 -3.35 -1.18
N ILE A 98 -11.67 -2.71 -0.79
CA ILE A 98 -10.51 -2.48 -1.63
C ILE A 98 -9.44 -3.43 -1.14
N THR A 99 -8.93 -4.27 -2.04
CA THR A 99 -7.84 -5.20 -1.76
C THR A 99 -6.57 -4.72 -2.45
N ALA A 100 -5.49 -4.62 -1.71
CA ALA A 100 -4.18 -4.32 -2.27
C ALA A 100 -3.27 -5.53 -2.16
N THR A 101 -2.68 -5.91 -3.29
CA THR A 101 -1.73 -7.01 -3.41
C THR A 101 -0.33 -6.45 -3.64
N GLY A 102 0.63 -6.89 -2.84
CA GLY A 102 2.04 -6.51 -3.01
C GLY A 102 2.66 -7.17 -4.24
N GLY A 103 3.54 -6.42 -4.91
CA GLY A 103 4.28 -6.87 -6.09
C GLY A 103 5.62 -7.53 -5.76
N GLU A 104 5.82 -8.03 -4.55
CA GLU A 104 7.06 -8.69 -4.15
C GLU A 104 7.24 -10.02 -4.86
N LEU A 105 8.49 -10.36 -5.19
CA LEU A 105 8.82 -11.72 -5.60
C LEU A 105 8.69 -12.65 -4.40
N LEU A 106 8.07 -13.78 -4.64
CA LEU A 106 7.96 -14.82 -3.61
C LEU A 106 9.34 -15.44 -3.34
N PRO A 107 9.60 -15.88 -2.11
CA PRO A 107 10.77 -16.71 -1.80
C PRO A 107 10.77 -18.01 -2.64
N ASP A 108 11.97 -18.55 -2.87
CA ASP A 108 12.13 -19.83 -3.56
C ASP A 108 11.33 -20.94 -2.84
N GLY A 109 10.65 -21.76 -3.62
CA GLY A 109 9.84 -22.88 -3.11
C GLY A 109 8.41 -22.54 -2.72
N ILE A 110 7.98 -21.29 -2.88
CA ILE A 110 6.57 -20.89 -2.74
C ILE A 110 5.88 -20.99 -4.10
N GLU A 111 4.64 -21.47 -4.09
CA GLU A 111 3.83 -21.58 -5.31
C GLU A 111 3.72 -20.22 -6.02
N PRO A 112 3.98 -20.14 -7.35
CA PRO A 112 3.96 -18.89 -8.09
C PRO A 112 2.60 -18.15 -8.08
N SER A 113 1.51 -18.87 -7.83
CA SER A 113 0.16 -18.29 -7.69
C SER A 113 -0.11 -17.66 -6.33
N SER A 114 0.80 -17.84 -5.35
CA SER A 114 0.67 -17.22 -4.04
C SER A 114 1.02 -15.74 -4.10
N VAL A 115 0.43 -14.94 -3.20
CA VAL A 115 0.79 -13.53 -3.02
C VAL A 115 1.59 -13.36 -1.74
N ALA A 116 2.64 -12.54 -1.78
CA ALA A 116 3.51 -12.31 -0.62
C ALA A 116 2.78 -11.51 0.47
N VAL A 117 2.08 -10.46 0.07
CA VAL A 117 1.28 -9.60 0.95
C VAL A 117 -0.01 -9.20 0.25
N GLU A 118 -1.12 -9.46 0.89
CA GLU A 118 -2.43 -8.98 0.48
C GLU A 118 -3.23 -8.52 1.70
N ARG A 119 -3.89 -7.37 1.59
CA ARG A 119 -4.73 -6.82 2.64
C ARG A 119 -5.94 -6.13 2.04
N SER A 120 -7.07 -6.28 2.73
CA SER A 120 -8.34 -5.65 2.34
C SER A 120 -8.80 -4.65 3.40
N VAL A 121 -9.40 -3.57 2.94
CA VAL A 121 -10.07 -2.58 3.79
C VAL A 121 -11.49 -2.36 3.28
N PRO A 122 -12.47 -2.03 4.16
CA PRO A 122 -13.80 -1.64 3.71
C PRO A 122 -13.73 -0.50 2.69
N ILE A 123 -14.61 -0.51 1.68
CA ILE A 123 -14.61 0.48 0.60
C ILE A 123 -14.73 1.91 1.15
N ASP A 124 -15.61 2.14 2.12
CA ASP A 124 -15.81 3.44 2.73
C ASP A 124 -14.53 3.97 3.37
N LYS A 125 -13.80 3.11 4.11
CA LYS A 125 -12.50 3.44 4.69
C LYS A 125 -11.48 3.76 3.61
N GLY A 126 -11.44 2.95 2.54
CA GLY A 126 -10.52 3.14 1.44
C GLY A 126 -10.70 4.49 0.75
N LEU A 127 -11.95 4.88 0.50
CA LEU A 127 -12.29 6.13 -0.20
C LEU A 127 -12.25 7.37 0.72
N ASP A 128 -12.37 7.20 2.04
CA ASP A 128 -12.34 8.32 2.99
C ASP A 128 -10.93 8.91 3.15
N ASP A 129 -9.97 8.09 3.59
CA ASP A 129 -8.67 8.61 4.01
C ASP A 129 -7.44 7.79 3.57
N CYS A 130 -7.63 6.69 2.81
CA CYS A 130 -6.50 5.93 2.30
C CYS A 130 -5.80 6.64 1.13
N LEU A 131 -4.48 6.44 1.03
CA LEU A 131 -3.66 7.06 0.00
C LEU A 131 -2.78 6.02 -0.71
N LEU A 132 -2.50 6.26 -2.00
CA LEU A 132 -1.35 5.70 -2.69
C LEU A 132 -0.18 6.67 -2.53
N VAL A 133 0.83 6.29 -1.75
CA VAL A 133 1.96 7.16 -1.38
C VAL A 133 3.25 6.74 -2.07
N TRP A 134 4.03 7.73 -2.52
CA TRP A 134 5.31 7.55 -3.22
C TRP A 134 6.48 8.27 -2.56
N ALA A 135 6.21 9.07 -1.50
CA ALA A 135 7.25 9.76 -0.76
C ALA A 135 7.01 9.66 0.76
N MET A 136 8.10 9.64 1.51
CA MET A 136 8.14 9.62 2.97
C MET A 136 9.12 10.69 3.47
N ASN A 137 8.65 11.58 4.34
CA ASN A 137 9.43 12.70 4.88
C ASN A 137 10.09 13.60 3.80
N GLY A 138 9.39 13.80 2.67
CA GLY A 138 9.86 14.62 1.56
C GLY A 138 10.77 13.92 0.56
N GLU A 139 11.20 12.69 0.85
CA GLU A 139 12.07 11.90 -0.01
C GLU A 139 11.29 10.77 -0.72
N PRO A 140 11.77 10.30 -1.89
CA PRO A 140 11.16 9.15 -2.56
C PRO A 140 11.04 7.94 -1.64
N LEU A 141 9.89 7.29 -1.62
CA LEU A 141 9.61 6.15 -0.75
C LEU A 141 10.66 5.03 -0.96
N PRO A 142 11.42 4.65 0.08
CA PRO A 142 12.41 3.60 -0.02
C PRO A 142 11.76 2.22 -0.29
N LEU A 143 12.48 1.32 -0.96
CA LEU A 143 12.02 -0.05 -1.23
C LEU A 143 11.65 -0.81 0.05
N VAL A 144 12.45 -0.62 1.12
CA VAL A 144 12.22 -1.26 2.44
C VAL A 144 10.93 -0.80 3.12
N HIS A 145 10.35 0.31 2.67
CA HIS A 145 9.07 0.83 3.14
C HIS A 145 7.94 0.66 2.12
N GLY A 146 8.13 -0.18 1.09
CA GLY A 146 7.11 -0.49 0.07
C GLY A 146 7.18 0.40 -1.17
N GLY A 147 8.33 1.08 -1.41
CA GLY A 147 8.52 1.84 -2.65
C GLY A 147 8.51 0.97 -3.91
N PRO A 148 8.22 1.55 -5.08
CA PRO A 148 8.04 2.97 -5.34
C PRO A 148 6.65 3.51 -4.98
N LEU A 149 5.65 2.64 -4.76
CA LEU A 149 4.27 2.99 -4.42
C LEU A 149 3.75 2.07 -3.32
N ARG A 150 3.03 2.63 -2.36
CA ARG A 150 2.47 1.92 -1.22
C ARG A 150 1.04 2.37 -0.93
N LEU A 151 0.16 1.43 -0.60
CA LEU A 151 -1.11 1.75 0.03
C LEU A 151 -0.85 2.13 1.50
N LEU A 152 -1.25 3.34 1.88
CA LEU A 152 -1.28 3.82 3.26
C LEU A 152 -2.72 3.79 3.76
N VAL A 153 -2.93 3.16 4.92
CA VAL A 153 -4.23 3.03 5.58
C VAL A 153 -4.13 3.66 6.97
N PRO A 154 -4.44 4.96 7.11
CA PRO A 154 -4.35 5.65 8.40
C PRO A 154 -5.24 5.00 9.46
N GLY A 155 -4.70 4.84 10.69
CA GLY A 155 -5.43 4.24 11.82
C GLY A 155 -5.51 2.72 11.82
N TYR A 156 -4.97 2.03 10.82
CA TYR A 156 -4.84 0.57 10.77
C TYR A 156 -3.39 0.14 11.00
N PHE A 157 -3.20 -1.07 11.47
CA PHE A 157 -1.86 -1.67 11.57
C PHE A 157 -1.29 -1.95 10.18
N GLY A 158 0.02 -1.71 10.02
CA GLY A 158 0.78 -1.97 8.80
C GLY A 158 1.43 -3.34 8.75
#